data_a450061bff2a65d98a0548a0b6c3f94d
#
_entry.id   a450061bff2a65d98a0548a0b6c3f94d
#
_cell.length_a   1.000
_cell.length_b   1.000
_cell.length_c   1.000
_cell.angle_alpha   90.00
_cell.angle_beta   90.00
_cell.angle_gamma   90.00
#
_symmetry.space_group_name_H-M   'P 1'
#
loop_
_entity.id
_entity.type
_entity.pdbx_description
1 polymer ?
#
loop_
_entity_poly.entity_id
_entity_poly.type
_entity_poly.pdbx_seq_one_letter_code
_entity_poly.pdbx_strand_id
1 'polypeptide(L)'
;MRDQLCIEEKCKKGIELHKKFIEDNREEIRSLEEDEKNGIQRKPKDNISIIEGRYLRNFIHEMNDIRAMYSLGEDISTMEVYFYNAMDDLEHTGASKVGYIYMLWIISLGILLETDKKNIERLKKIVDKKNVNDAVIDFLLCASDIGYTKMMNRYYKENPYAKTREIIELAQTDKKEASKRLQTYMEKEWFRGHYDYEWKNAHKEPGYVGYWSFETAALAKILELDDTSLKDNNHYPYDLAHYKNEMKFKHIDLSEYHYEDETEEIEEIVEGIEHNPALENIIPPKWH
;
A
#
# COMPACT_ATOMS: atom_id res chain seq x y z
N MET A 1 -13.65 16.27 -7.70
CA MET A 1 -13.41 14.80 -7.73
C MET A 1 -12.22 14.53 -8.64
N ARG A 2 -11.27 13.70 -8.18
CA ARG A 2 -10.10 13.27 -8.97
C ARG A 2 -10.41 12.01 -9.79
N ASP A 3 -11.26 11.12 -9.28
CA ASP A 3 -11.70 9.92 -10.01
C ASP A 3 -13.13 10.09 -10.54
N GLN A 4 -13.27 10.06 -11.88
CA GLN A 4 -14.56 10.18 -12.54
C GLN A 4 -15.43 8.91 -12.47
N LEU A 5 -14.83 7.78 -12.09
CA LEU A 5 -15.54 6.50 -11.91
C LEU A 5 -16.11 6.37 -10.48
N CYS A 6 -15.61 7.17 -9.54
CA CYS A 6 -16.10 7.18 -8.16
C CYS A 6 -17.48 7.84 -8.08
N ILE A 7 -18.42 7.16 -7.46
CA ILE A 7 -19.75 7.72 -7.16
C ILE A 7 -19.69 8.38 -5.78
N GLU A 8 -19.73 9.71 -5.73
CA GLU A 8 -19.51 10.52 -4.53
C GLU A 8 -20.32 10.04 -3.31
N GLU A 9 -21.61 9.82 -3.47
CA GLU A 9 -22.49 9.36 -2.39
C GLU A 9 -22.07 7.99 -1.85
N LYS A 10 -21.68 7.07 -2.72
CA LYS A 10 -21.22 5.73 -2.31
C LYS A 10 -19.90 5.80 -1.57
N CYS A 11 -18.94 6.60 -2.05
CA CYS A 11 -17.65 6.76 -1.39
C CYS A 11 -17.82 7.39 -0.01
N LYS A 12 -18.62 8.47 0.13
CA LYS A 12 -18.91 9.09 1.43
C LYS A 12 -19.58 8.14 2.40
N LYS A 13 -20.60 7.42 1.94
CA LYS A 13 -21.28 6.42 2.76
C LYS A 13 -20.36 5.27 3.17
N GLY A 14 -19.43 4.87 2.30
CA GLY A 14 -18.40 3.89 2.60
C GLY A 14 -17.51 4.33 3.77
N ILE A 15 -16.99 5.55 3.72
CA ILE A 15 -16.16 6.15 4.79
C ILE A 15 -16.93 6.18 6.14
N GLU A 16 -18.19 6.62 6.12
CA GLU A 16 -19.02 6.63 7.34
C GLU A 16 -19.22 5.21 7.91
N LEU A 17 -19.43 4.24 7.05
CA LEU A 17 -19.61 2.84 7.45
C LEU A 17 -18.31 2.24 7.99
N HIS A 18 -17.16 2.52 7.36
CA HIS A 18 -15.85 2.07 7.84
C HIS A 18 -15.53 2.67 9.21
N LYS A 19 -15.83 3.94 9.42
CA LYS A 19 -15.64 4.58 10.74
C LYS A 19 -16.39 3.83 11.83
N LYS A 20 -17.66 3.47 11.58
CA LYS A 20 -18.45 2.68 12.53
C LYS A 20 -17.83 1.29 12.76
N PHE A 21 -17.42 0.59 11.70
CA PHE A 21 -16.79 -0.73 11.84
C PHE A 21 -15.48 -0.67 12.63
N ILE A 22 -14.68 0.38 12.43
CA ILE A 22 -13.45 0.59 13.19
C ILE A 22 -13.77 0.82 14.67
N GLU A 23 -14.77 1.62 15.00
CA GLU A 23 -15.24 1.84 16.37
C GLU A 23 -15.69 0.52 17.03
N ASP A 24 -16.56 -0.24 16.36
CA ASP A 24 -17.04 -1.54 16.84
C ASP A 24 -15.87 -2.55 17.04
N ASN A 25 -14.92 -2.59 16.10
CA ASN A 25 -13.73 -3.43 16.22
C ASN A 25 -12.85 -3.02 17.41
N ARG A 26 -12.65 -1.72 17.65
CA ARG A 26 -11.86 -1.24 18.79
C ARG A 26 -12.51 -1.59 20.14
N GLU A 27 -13.84 -1.59 20.22
CA GLU A 27 -14.57 -2.07 21.41
C GLU A 27 -14.38 -3.57 21.63
N GLU A 28 -14.49 -4.36 20.56
CA GLU A 28 -14.27 -5.82 20.64
C GLU A 28 -12.81 -6.14 20.99
N ILE A 29 -11.83 -5.44 20.45
CA ILE A 29 -10.42 -5.60 20.81
C ILE A 29 -10.22 -5.40 22.31
N ARG A 30 -10.72 -4.28 22.88
CA ARG A 30 -10.60 -4.02 24.33
C ARG A 30 -11.23 -5.13 25.19
N SER A 31 -12.40 -5.63 24.79
CA SER A 31 -13.06 -6.73 25.48
C SER A 31 -12.26 -8.03 25.43
N LEU A 32 -11.68 -8.35 24.25
CA LEU A 32 -10.88 -9.57 24.08
C LEU A 32 -9.52 -9.48 24.79
N GLU A 33 -8.91 -8.30 24.85
CA GLU A 33 -7.68 -8.07 25.63
C GLU A 33 -7.91 -8.26 27.14
N GLU A 34 -9.08 -7.85 27.65
CA GLU A 34 -9.46 -8.11 29.03
C GLU A 34 -9.73 -9.59 29.28
N ASP A 35 -10.44 -10.25 28.37
CA ASP A 35 -10.68 -11.70 28.44
C ASP A 35 -9.35 -12.47 28.44
N GLU A 36 -8.39 -12.10 27.57
CA GLU A 36 -7.07 -12.71 27.49
C GLU A 36 -6.29 -12.58 28.81
N LYS A 37 -6.28 -11.38 29.41
CA LYS A 37 -5.67 -11.13 30.73
C LYS A 37 -6.27 -11.98 31.85
N ASN A 38 -7.55 -12.33 31.74
CA ASN A 38 -8.27 -13.11 32.73
C ASN A 38 -8.32 -14.61 32.39
N GLY A 39 -7.68 -15.06 31.32
CA GLY A 39 -7.68 -16.46 30.86
C GLY A 39 -9.06 -16.93 30.38
N ILE A 40 -9.88 -16.02 29.89
CA ILE A 40 -11.27 -16.31 29.42
C ILE A 40 -11.23 -16.51 27.90
N GLN A 41 -11.69 -17.66 27.44
CA GLN A 41 -11.85 -18.00 26.03
C GLN A 41 -13.35 -18.17 25.71
N ARG A 42 -13.97 -17.18 25.02
CA ARG A 42 -15.42 -17.22 24.72
C ARG A 42 -15.72 -17.74 23.32
N LYS A 43 -14.75 -17.69 22.41
CA LYS A 43 -14.92 -18.07 20.99
C LYS A 43 -14.03 -19.28 20.67
N PRO A 44 -14.36 -20.07 19.64
CA PRO A 44 -13.54 -21.22 19.24
C PRO A 44 -12.13 -20.83 18.79
N LYS A 45 -11.99 -19.64 18.17
CA LYS A 45 -10.71 -19.06 17.78
C LYS A 45 -10.13 -18.32 18.97
N ASP A 46 -8.82 -18.43 19.19
CA ASP A 46 -8.11 -17.76 20.29
C ASP A 46 -8.25 -16.23 20.20
N ASN A 47 -8.24 -15.58 21.37
CA ASN A 47 -8.48 -14.13 21.47
C ASN A 47 -7.43 -13.34 20.69
N ILE A 48 -6.14 -13.72 20.76
CA ILE A 48 -5.04 -13.03 20.10
C ILE A 48 -5.26 -13.02 18.59
N SER A 49 -5.56 -14.17 17.98
CA SER A 49 -5.84 -14.25 16.54
C SER A 49 -7.06 -13.42 16.12
N ILE A 50 -8.06 -13.27 17.01
CA ILE A 50 -9.23 -12.43 16.71
C ILE A 50 -8.82 -10.95 16.77
N ILE A 51 -8.09 -10.54 17.79
CA ILE A 51 -7.57 -9.19 17.96
C ILE A 51 -6.73 -8.77 16.74
N GLU A 52 -5.76 -9.60 16.35
CA GLU A 52 -4.93 -9.36 15.16
C GLU A 52 -5.77 -9.20 13.88
N GLY A 53 -6.80 -10.04 13.73
CA GLY A 53 -7.74 -9.94 12.61
C GLY A 53 -8.58 -8.66 12.63
N ARG A 54 -8.91 -8.11 13.82
CA ARG A 54 -9.63 -6.83 13.92
C ARG A 54 -8.73 -5.66 13.55
N TYR A 55 -7.48 -5.66 14.00
CA TYR A 55 -6.49 -4.68 13.59
C TYR A 55 -6.25 -4.71 12.07
N LEU A 56 -6.14 -5.90 11.46
CA LEU A 56 -6.04 -6.02 10.01
C LEU A 56 -7.23 -5.39 9.27
N ARG A 57 -8.45 -5.61 9.78
CA ARG A 57 -9.65 -5.01 9.18
C ARG A 57 -9.65 -3.49 9.28
N ASN A 58 -9.30 -2.94 10.44
CA ASN A 58 -9.19 -1.50 10.62
C ASN A 58 -8.19 -0.91 9.64
N PHE A 59 -7.00 -1.50 9.55
CA PHE A 59 -5.98 -1.10 8.57
C PHE A 59 -6.52 -1.06 7.13
N ILE A 60 -7.24 -2.11 6.70
CA ILE A 60 -7.82 -2.16 5.35
C ILE A 60 -8.88 -1.08 5.15
N HIS A 61 -9.73 -0.84 6.15
CA HIS A 61 -10.74 0.22 6.08
C HIS A 61 -10.11 1.60 5.94
N GLU A 62 -9.10 1.91 6.76
CA GLU A 62 -8.39 3.19 6.71
C GLU A 62 -7.67 3.39 5.38
N MET A 63 -7.01 2.36 4.83
CA MET A 63 -6.41 2.42 3.50
C MET A 63 -7.44 2.65 2.38
N ASN A 64 -8.62 2.06 2.50
CA ASN A 64 -9.71 2.30 1.56
C ASN A 64 -10.28 3.72 1.71
N ASP A 65 -10.35 4.25 2.93
CA ASP A 65 -10.81 5.61 3.19
C ASP A 65 -9.84 6.64 2.60
N ILE A 66 -8.52 6.46 2.73
CA ILE A 66 -7.51 7.30 2.07
C ILE A 66 -7.75 7.32 0.55
N ARG A 67 -7.97 6.16 -0.07
CA ARG A 67 -8.23 6.05 -1.51
C ARG A 67 -9.53 6.74 -1.90
N ALA A 68 -10.61 6.54 -1.13
CA ALA A 68 -11.91 7.18 -1.33
C ALA A 68 -11.82 8.70 -1.20
N MET A 69 -11.17 9.21 -0.16
CA MET A 69 -10.95 10.64 0.06
C MET A 69 -10.14 11.27 -1.07
N TYR A 70 -9.08 10.58 -1.52
CA TYR A 70 -8.31 11.06 -2.68
C TYR A 70 -9.16 11.10 -3.95
N SER A 71 -9.96 10.06 -4.22
CA SER A 71 -10.89 10.00 -5.36
C SER A 71 -11.94 11.10 -5.32
N LEU A 72 -12.46 11.41 -4.13
CA LEU A 72 -13.43 12.50 -3.91
C LEU A 72 -12.83 13.89 -4.12
N GLY A 73 -11.51 14.04 -4.10
CA GLY A 73 -10.83 15.34 -4.21
C GLY A 73 -10.70 16.07 -2.88
N GLU A 74 -10.81 15.35 -1.76
CA GLU A 74 -10.58 15.91 -0.42
C GLU A 74 -9.16 16.48 -0.28
N ASP A 75 -8.97 17.34 0.71
CA ASP A 75 -7.65 17.89 1.04
C ASP A 75 -6.72 16.76 1.52
N ILE A 76 -5.51 16.70 0.95
CA ILE A 76 -4.55 15.65 1.25
C ILE A 76 -4.14 15.68 2.73
N SER A 77 -4.08 16.87 3.35
CA SER A 77 -3.76 16.98 4.76
C SER A 77 -4.73 16.22 5.68
N THR A 78 -5.98 16.08 5.25
CA THR A 78 -6.98 15.30 6.01
C THR A 78 -6.72 13.80 5.96
N MET A 79 -5.97 13.31 4.98
CA MET A 79 -5.62 11.90 4.85
C MET A 79 -4.49 11.47 5.79
N GLU A 80 -3.69 12.43 6.29
CA GLU A 80 -2.55 12.11 7.17
C GLU A 80 -3.00 11.37 8.44
N VAL A 81 -4.11 11.75 9.03
CA VAL A 81 -4.62 11.08 10.24
C VAL A 81 -5.00 9.63 9.95
N TYR A 82 -5.60 9.35 8.80
CA TYR A 82 -5.94 7.98 8.39
C TYR A 82 -4.68 7.15 8.10
N PHE A 83 -3.65 7.77 7.52
CA PHE A 83 -2.35 7.12 7.31
C PHE A 83 -1.72 6.70 8.64
N TYR A 84 -1.70 7.58 9.65
CA TYR A 84 -1.12 7.25 10.96
C TYR A 84 -1.94 6.18 11.68
N ASN A 85 -3.26 6.24 11.62
CA ASN A 85 -4.12 5.21 12.18
C ASN A 85 -3.88 3.86 11.49
N ALA A 86 -3.84 3.84 10.15
CA ALA A 86 -3.56 2.64 9.37
C ALA A 86 -2.20 2.03 9.74
N MET A 87 -1.18 2.86 9.93
CA MET A 87 0.15 2.40 10.34
C MET A 87 0.12 1.81 11.76
N ASP A 88 -0.58 2.45 12.70
CA ASP A 88 -0.73 1.96 14.07
C ASP A 88 -1.48 0.62 14.10
N ASP A 89 -2.58 0.49 13.37
CA ASP A 89 -3.32 -0.77 13.26
C ASP A 89 -2.48 -1.87 12.59
N LEU A 90 -1.70 -1.54 11.55
CA LEU A 90 -0.81 -2.47 10.86
C LEU A 90 0.25 -3.10 11.79
N GLU A 91 0.80 -2.34 12.73
CA GLU A 91 1.78 -2.87 13.72
C GLU A 91 1.18 -3.97 14.60
N HIS A 92 -0.14 -3.94 14.83
CA HIS A 92 -0.86 -4.87 15.70
C HIS A 92 -1.46 -6.07 14.96
N THR A 93 -1.24 -6.19 13.65
CA THR A 93 -1.77 -7.32 12.87
C THR A 93 -1.11 -8.66 13.17
N GLY A 94 -0.04 -8.70 13.97
CA GLY A 94 0.64 -9.90 14.43
C GLY A 94 1.00 -10.86 13.29
N ALA A 95 0.49 -12.10 13.36
CA ALA A 95 0.68 -13.14 12.35
C ALA A 95 -0.30 -13.02 11.17
N SER A 96 -1.30 -12.11 11.24
CA SER A 96 -2.27 -11.93 10.15
C SER A 96 -1.57 -11.54 8.85
N LYS A 97 -1.94 -12.19 7.75
CA LYS A 97 -1.36 -11.91 6.43
C LYS A 97 -1.90 -10.59 5.89
N VAL A 98 -1.01 -9.67 5.57
CA VAL A 98 -1.32 -8.40 4.90
C VAL A 98 -1.02 -8.57 3.41
N GLY A 99 -1.97 -8.22 2.55
CA GLY A 99 -1.78 -8.32 1.11
C GLY A 99 -0.64 -7.41 0.61
N TYR A 100 0.14 -7.91 -0.35
CA TYR A 100 1.31 -7.21 -0.92
C TYR A 100 0.98 -5.78 -1.36
N ILE A 101 -0.14 -5.58 -2.06
CA ILE A 101 -0.54 -4.26 -2.56
C ILE A 101 -0.74 -3.25 -1.41
N TYR A 102 -1.32 -3.66 -0.30
CA TYR A 102 -1.50 -2.79 0.86
C TYR A 102 -0.16 -2.43 1.52
N MET A 103 0.78 -3.38 1.58
CA MET A 103 2.15 -3.11 2.08
C MET A 103 2.86 -2.10 1.17
N LEU A 104 2.79 -2.29 -0.15
CA LEU A 104 3.38 -1.38 -1.12
C LEU A 104 2.76 0.02 -1.02
N TRP A 105 1.44 0.11 -0.89
CA TRP A 105 0.74 1.39 -0.79
C TRP A 105 1.01 2.15 0.50
N ILE A 106 1.04 1.48 1.66
CA ILE A 106 1.29 2.20 2.92
C ILE A 106 2.71 2.79 2.96
N ILE A 107 3.71 2.09 2.42
CA ILE A 107 5.08 2.58 2.31
C ILE A 107 5.13 3.76 1.32
N SER A 108 4.50 3.62 0.16
CA SER A 108 4.41 4.68 -0.85
C SER A 108 3.72 5.93 -0.32
N LEU A 109 2.63 5.78 0.45
CA LEU A 109 1.96 6.89 1.11
C LEU A 109 2.85 7.57 2.15
N GLY A 110 3.65 6.83 2.91
CA GLY A 110 4.62 7.41 3.83
C GLY A 110 5.62 8.33 3.13
N ILE A 111 6.05 7.98 1.92
CA ILE A 111 6.93 8.79 1.07
C ILE A 111 6.18 10.01 0.50
N LEU A 112 4.99 9.80 -0.04
CA LEU A 112 4.20 10.85 -0.68
C LEU A 112 3.71 11.92 0.32
N LEU A 113 3.36 11.50 1.53
CA LEU A 113 3.00 12.39 2.63
C LEU A 113 4.22 12.99 3.34
N GLU A 114 5.43 12.57 2.96
CA GLU A 114 6.69 12.99 3.59
C GLU A 114 6.66 12.83 5.12
N THR A 115 6.23 11.65 5.56
CA THR A 115 6.20 11.34 6.99
C THR A 115 7.61 11.30 7.58
N ASP A 116 7.74 11.52 8.88
CA ASP A 116 9.03 11.46 9.57
C ASP A 116 9.76 10.14 9.35
N LYS A 117 11.10 10.18 9.26
CA LYS A 117 11.96 8.98 9.14
C LYS A 117 11.62 7.90 10.16
N LYS A 118 11.28 8.29 11.39
CA LYS A 118 10.85 7.37 12.45
C LYS A 118 9.64 6.52 12.04
N ASN A 119 8.70 7.09 11.29
CA ASN A 119 7.53 6.35 10.81
C ASN A 119 7.90 5.40 9.66
N ILE A 120 8.82 5.80 8.78
CA ILE A 120 9.35 4.89 7.77
C ILE A 120 10.13 3.73 8.43
N GLU A 121 10.88 3.98 9.50
CA GLU A 121 11.53 2.92 10.30
C GLU A 121 10.52 1.95 10.95
N ARG A 122 9.35 2.45 11.37
CA ARG A 122 8.24 1.59 11.85
C ARG A 122 7.72 0.69 10.73
N LEU A 123 7.47 1.25 9.55
CA LEU A 123 7.04 0.48 8.37
C LEU A 123 8.11 -0.55 7.96
N LYS A 124 9.38 -0.17 7.98
CA LYS A 124 10.49 -1.10 7.73
C LYS A 124 10.48 -2.29 8.69
N LYS A 125 10.27 -2.07 9.99
CA LYS A 125 10.17 -3.15 10.98
C LYS A 125 9.00 -4.10 10.68
N ILE A 126 7.89 -3.58 10.15
CA ILE A 126 6.75 -4.41 9.74
C ILE A 126 7.11 -5.24 8.52
N VAL A 127 7.77 -4.63 7.51
CA VAL A 127 8.28 -5.35 6.32
C VAL A 127 9.17 -6.51 6.72
N ASP A 128 10.13 -6.27 7.63
CA ASP A 128 11.03 -7.31 8.15
C ASP A 128 10.26 -8.42 8.89
N LYS A 129 9.36 -8.02 9.81
CA LYS A 129 8.57 -8.97 10.62
C LYS A 129 7.67 -9.86 9.74
N LYS A 130 7.17 -9.32 8.64
CA LYS A 130 6.29 -10.03 7.71
C LYS A 130 7.04 -10.71 6.57
N ASN A 131 8.37 -10.63 6.59
CA ASN A 131 9.27 -11.20 5.57
C ASN A 131 8.86 -10.83 4.14
N VAL A 132 8.54 -9.54 3.92
CA VAL A 132 8.19 -9.06 2.58
C VAL A 132 9.47 -8.82 1.81
N ASN A 133 9.67 -9.58 0.73
CA ASN A 133 10.85 -9.54 -0.12
C ASN A 133 10.45 -9.04 -1.52
N ASP A 134 10.69 -7.75 -1.82
CA ASP A 134 10.24 -7.12 -3.06
C ASP A 134 11.12 -5.95 -3.47
N ALA A 135 11.56 -5.94 -4.71
CA ALA A 135 12.49 -4.93 -5.24
C ALA A 135 11.95 -3.50 -5.19
N VAL A 136 10.63 -3.29 -5.38
CA VAL A 136 10.04 -1.93 -5.30
C VAL A 136 10.04 -1.45 -3.86
N ILE A 137 9.57 -2.28 -2.93
CA ILE A 137 9.55 -1.95 -1.49
C ILE A 137 10.95 -1.66 -0.99
N ASP A 138 11.93 -2.50 -1.34
CA ASP A 138 13.32 -2.31 -0.95
C ASP A 138 13.88 -0.98 -1.49
N PHE A 139 13.61 -0.66 -2.76
CA PHE A 139 14.02 0.61 -3.35
C PHE A 139 13.43 1.81 -2.59
N LEU A 140 12.13 1.78 -2.30
CA LEU A 140 11.44 2.84 -1.55
C LEU A 140 12.05 3.04 -0.15
N LEU A 141 12.36 1.94 0.56
CA LEU A 141 12.98 1.98 1.89
C LEU A 141 14.43 2.45 1.84
N CYS A 142 15.23 1.99 0.87
CA CYS A 142 16.60 2.46 0.67
C CYS A 142 16.67 3.97 0.42
N ALA A 143 15.77 4.48 -0.44
CA ALA A 143 15.73 5.89 -0.78
C ALA A 143 15.28 6.80 0.39
N SER A 144 14.60 6.24 1.37
CA SER A 144 14.11 6.99 2.56
C SER A 144 15.21 7.33 3.58
N ASP A 145 16.48 6.94 3.32
CA ASP A 145 17.65 7.26 4.13
C ASP A 145 17.50 6.92 5.62
N ILE A 146 17.01 5.72 5.89
CA ILE A 146 16.80 5.14 7.23
C ILE A 146 17.84 4.07 7.59
N GLY A 147 18.96 4.02 6.86
CA GLY A 147 19.98 2.98 7.02
C GLY A 147 19.57 1.61 6.46
N TYR A 148 18.52 1.53 5.66
CA TYR A 148 18.13 0.30 4.96
C TYR A 148 18.99 0.12 3.72
N THR A 149 19.53 -1.11 3.53
CA THR A 149 20.48 -1.41 2.44
C THR A 149 20.15 -2.68 1.66
N LYS A 150 19.13 -3.43 2.10
CA LYS A 150 18.68 -4.62 1.38
C LYS A 150 18.09 -4.23 0.03
N MET A 151 18.42 -4.97 -1.01
CA MET A 151 17.87 -4.82 -2.35
C MET A 151 17.64 -6.20 -2.97
N MET A 152 16.38 -6.60 -3.07
CA MET A 152 16.02 -7.86 -3.72
C MET A 152 16.05 -7.72 -5.24
N ASN A 153 16.37 -8.82 -5.92
CA ASN A 153 16.32 -8.88 -7.39
C ASN A 153 14.97 -9.35 -7.92
N ARG A 154 14.01 -9.60 -7.04
CA ARG A 154 12.70 -10.13 -7.42
C ARG A 154 11.58 -9.18 -7.10
N TYR A 155 10.45 -9.39 -7.77
CA TYR A 155 9.19 -8.73 -7.54
C TYR A 155 8.19 -9.74 -7.01
N TYR A 156 7.55 -9.43 -5.88
CA TYR A 156 6.48 -10.27 -5.32
C TYR A 156 5.38 -10.51 -6.37
N LYS A 157 5.10 -9.49 -7.16
CA LYS A 157 4.27 -9.55 -8.35
C LYS A 157 5.02 -8.95 -9.54
N GLU A 158 5.43 -9.79 -10.47
CA GLU A 158 6.20 -9.35 -11.63
C GLU A 158 5.41 -8.38 -12.52
N ASN A 159 4.16 -8.71 -12.85
CA ASN A 159 3.33 -7.86 -13.68
C ASN A 159 2.34 -7.06 -12.83
N PRO A 160 2.36 -5.72 -12.83
CA PRO A 160 3.18 -4.86 -13.70
C PRO A 160 4.53 -4.42 -13.10
N TYR A 161 4.83 -4.75 -11.83
CA TYR A 161 5.84 -4.07 -11.04
C TYR A 161 7.29 -4.28 -11.49
N ALA A 162 7.63 -5.43 -12.12
CA ALA A 162 8.98 -5.64 -12.65
C ALA A 162 9.40 -4.60 -13.70
N LYS A 163 8.45 -3.95 -14.35
CA LYS A 163 8.71 -2.88 -15.33
C LYS A 163 9.20 -1.57 -14.71
N THR A 164 9.05 -1.41 -13.40
CA THR A 164 9.59 -0.25 -12.68
C THR A 164 11.10 -0.25 -12.66
N ARG A 165 11.73 -1.44 -12.77
CA ARG A 165 13.20 -1.56 -12.87
C ARG A 165 13.77 -0.70 -14.00
N GLU A 166 13.19 -0.79 -15.18
CA GLU A 166 13.65 -0.02 -16.34
C GLU A 166 13.56 1.49 -16.07
N ILE A 167 12.53 1.95 -15.37
CA ILE A 167 12.40 3.36 -14.98
C ILE A 167 13.53 3.76 -14.04
N ILE A 168 13.81 2.94 -13.03
CA ILE A 168 14.85 3.20 -12.02
C ILE A 168 16.24 3.17 -12.67
N GLU A 169 16.52 2.20 -13.54
CA GLU A 169 17.79 2.08 -14.28
C GLU A 169 18.02 3.27 -15.21
N LEU A 170 17.03 3.66 -15.99
CA LEU A 170 17.11 4.84 -16.86
C LEU A 170 17.34 6.12 -16.07
N ALA A 171 16.75 6.26 -14.90
CA ALA A 171 16.93 7.43 -14.05
C ALA A 171 18.36 7.61 -13.53
N GLN A 172 19.20 6.56 -13.56
CA GLN A 172 20.62 6.65 -13.19
C GLN A 172 21.43 7.47 -14.21
N THR A 173 20.99 7.51 -15.47
CA THR A 173 21.78 8.11 -16.56
C THR A 173 21.02 9.16 -17.36
N ASP A 174 19.70 9.00 -17.54
CA ASP A 174 18.85 9.88 -18.34
C ASP A 174 17.45 10.03 -17.72
N LYS A 175 17.30 11.01 -16.82
CA LYS A 175 15.99 11.31 -16.17
C LYS A 175 14.89 11.65 -17.19
N LYS A 176 15.25 12.22 -18.35
CA LYS A 176 14.27 12.55 -19.39
C LYS A 176 13.70 11.30 -20.05
N GLU A 177 14.56 10.33 -20.34
CA GLU A 177 14.12 9.05 -20.87
C GLU A 177 13.35 8.23 -19.80
N ALA A 178 13.79 8.26 -18.55
CA ALA A 178 13.06 7.67 -17.43
C ALA A 178 11.65 8.26 -17.28
N SER A 179 11.49 9.58 -17.43
CA SER A 179 10.17 10.24 -17.40
C SER A 179 9.25 9.76 -18.53
N LYS A 180 9.77 9.60 -19.75
CA LYS A 180 8.98 9.02 -20.85
C LYS A 180 8.61 7.56 -20.61
N ARG A 181 9.53 6.81 -20.03
CA ARG A 181 9.26 5.40 -19.67
C ARG A 181 8.19 5.29 -18.61
N LEU A 182 8.25 6.17 -17.58
CA LEU A 182 7.22 6.31 -16.55
C LEU A 182 5.85 6.60 -17.18
N GLN A 183 5.77 7.56 -18.10
CA GLN A 183 4.55 7.88 -18.84
C GLN A 183 4.00 6.65 -19.56
N THR A 184 4.85 5.96 -20.32
CA THR A 184 4.46 4.74 -21.05
C THR A 184 3.92 3.66 -20.11
N TYR A 185 4.58 3.47 -18.96
CA TYR A 185 4.18 2.52 -17.94
C TYR A 185 2.77 2.84 -17.41
N MET A 186 2.52 4.08 -17.02
CA MET A 186 1.21 4.49 -16.49
C MET A 186 0.09 4.42 -17.53
N GLU A 187 0.36 4.85 -18.77
CA GLU A 187 -0.66 4.89 -19.83
C GLU A 187 -1.02 3.51 -20.38
N LYS A 188 -0.07 2.59 -20.45
CA LYS A 188 -0.23 1.36 -21.24
C LYS A 188 -0.13 0.07 -20.44
N GLU A 189 0.57 0.08 -19.30
CA GLU A 189 1.01 -1.14 -18.65
C GLU A 189 0.46 -1.30 -17.24
N TRP A 190 0.52 -0.27 -16.41
CA TRP A 190 0.16 -0.37 -14.99
C TRP A 190 -1.25 -0.91 -14.77
N PHE A 191 -2.27 -0.28 -15.32
CA PHE A 191 -3.66 -0.70 -15.11
C PHE A 191 -3.95 -2.07 -15.73
N ARG A 192 -3.38 -2.34 -16.91
CA ARG A 192 -3.54 -3.64 -17.58
C ARG A 192 -2.87 -4.78 -16.82
N GLY A 193 -1.78 -4.50 -16.15
CA GLY A 193 -1.07 -5.45 -15.29
C GLY A 193 -1.86 -5.88 -14.06
N HIS A 194 -2.98 -5.21 -13.76
CA HIS A 194 -3.87 -5.57 -12.65
C HIS A 194 -5.17 -6.28 -13.12
N TYR A 195 -5.26 -6.69 -14.37
CA TYR A 195 -6.45 -7.39 -14.88
C TYR A 195 -6.64 -8.78 -14.24
N ASP A 196 -5.59 -9.43 -13.83
CA ASP A 196 -5.59 -10.67 -13.07
C ASP A 196 -6.09 -10.49 -11.62
N TYR A 197 -6.10 -9.26 -11.08
CA TYR A 197 -6.77 -8.88 -9.84
C TYR A 197 -8.21 -8.41 -10.06
N GLU A 198 -8.79 -8.66 -11.23
CA GLU A 198 -10.16 -8.28 -11.59
C GLU A 198 -10.45 -6.77 -11.60
N TRP A 199 -9.42 -5.93 -11.55
CA TRP A 199 -9.58 -4.47 -11.53
C TRP A 199 -10.28 -3.92 -12.75
N LYS A 200 -10.25 -4.60 -13.88
CA LYS A 200 -10.86 -4.14 -15.14
C LYS A 200 -12.30 -3.63 -14.98
N ASN A 201 -13.08 -4.25 -14.11
CA ASN A 201 -14.49 -3.93 -13.88
C ASN A 201 -14.81 -3.57 -12.42
N ALA A 202 -13.83 -3.52 -11.54
CA ALA A 202 -14.06 -3.30 -10.12
C ALA A 202 -14.77 -1.97 -9.81
N HIS A 203 -14.66 -0.96 -10.69
CA HIS A 203 -15.39 0.31 -10.58
C HIS A 203 -16.91 0.16 -10.68
N LYS A 204 -17.42 -0.97 -11.16
CA LYS A 204 -18.87 -1.27 -11.24
C LYS A 204 -19.40 -1.89 -9.96
N GLU A 205 -18.51 -2.41 -9.11
CA GLU A 205 -18.85 -3.12 -7.89
C GLU A 205 -19.05 -2.17 -6.69
N PRO A 206 -19.86 -2.56 -5.70
CA PRO A 206 -19.94 -1.83 -4.44
C PRO A 206 -18.57 -1.77 -3.74
N GLY A 207 -18.24 -0.63 -3.15
CA GLY A 207 -16.98 -0.45 -2.42
C GLY A 207 -15.79 -0.02 -3.28
N TYR A 208 -16.00 0.34 -4.55
CA TYR A 208 -14.97 0.96 -5.36
C TYR A 208 -14.53 2.30 -4.77
N VAL A 209 -13.22 2.47 -4.61
CA VAL A 209 -12.58 3.62 -3.96
C VAL A 209 -11.47 4.27 -4.80
N GLY A 210 -11.30 3.87 -6.05
CA GLY A 210 -10.30 4.40 -6.98
C GLY A 210 -9.17 3.41 -7.30
N TYR A 211 -8.58 3.59 -8.49
CA TYR A 211 -7.40 2.86 -8.96
C TYR A 211 -6.19 3.81 -8.96
N TRP A 212 -5.41 3.83 -7.88
CA TRP A 212 -4.32 4.77 -7.69
C TRP A 212 -2.97 4.07 -7.58
N SER A 213 -2.02 4.49 -8.39
CA SER A 213 -0.64 4.01 -8.39
C SER A 213 0.21 4.86 -7.44
N PHE A 214 0.06 4.67 -6.14
CA PHE A 214 0.85 5.40 -5.15
C PHE A 214 2.34 5.11 -5.28
N GLU A 215 2.70 3.87 -5.58
CA GLU A 215 4.09 3.44 -5.74
C GLU A 215 4.78 4.12 -6.93
N THR A 216 4.08 4.31 -8.04
CA THR A 216 4.64 4.99 -9.21
C THR A 216 4.88 6.47 -8.94
N ALA A 217 3.95 7.12 -8.22
CA ALA A 217 4.11 8.50 -7.78
C ALA A 217 5.27 8.64 -6.77
N ALA A 218 5.41 7.69 -5.83
CA ALA A 218 6.53 7.65 -4.90
C ALA A 218 7.88 7.48 -5.65
N LEU A 219 7.95 6.61 -6.65
CA LEU A 219 9.13 6.45 -7.51
C LEU A 219 9.46 7.75 -8.25
N ALA A 220 8.47 8.39 -8.87
CA ALA A 220 8.68 9.66 -9.59
C ALA A 220 9.22 10.75 -8.65
N LYS A 221 8.67 10.85 -7.43
CA LYS A 221 9.10 11.80 -6.40
C LYS A 221 10.54 11.53 -5.94
N ILE A 222 10.89 10.29 -5.61
CA ILE A 222 12.24 9.89 -5.20
C ILE A 222 13.27 10.17 -6.28
N LEU A 223 12.96 9.81 -7.53
CA LEU A 223 13.84 9.92 -8.67
C LEU A 223 13.87 11.34 -9.26
N GLU A 224 13.02 12.24 -8.75
CA GLU A 224 12.84 13.61 -9.25
C GLU A 224 12.58 13.65 -10.77
N LEU A 225 11.65 12.79 -11.22
CA LEU A 225 11.26 12.71 -12.63
C LEU A 225 10.26 13.80 -12.99
N ASP A 226 10.30 14.27 -14.23
CA ASP A 226 9.25 15.12 -14.78
C ASP A 226 8.01 14.27 -15.08
N ASP A 227 7.00 14.41 -14.26
CA ASP A 227 5.72 13.69 -14.32
C ASP A 227 4.56 14.59 -14.81
N THR A 228 4.86 15.77 -15.34
CA THR A 228 3.85 16.73 -15.82
C THR A 228 2.93 16.16 -16.88
N SER A 229 3.42 15.21 -17.71
CA SER A 229 2.63 14.50 -18.71
C SER A 229 1.58 13.57 -18.10
N LEU A 230 1.69 13.25 -16.81
CA LEU A 230 0.78 12.36 -16.06
C LEU A 230 -0.28 13.12 -15.25
N LYS A 231 -0.30 14.46 -15.32
CA LYS A 231 -1.23 15.30 -14.53
C LYS A 231 -2.68 14.90 -14.71
N ASP A 232 -3.08 14.53 -15.91
CA ASP A 232 -4.46 14.14 -16.25
C ASP A 232 -4.62 12.62 -16.40
N ASN A 233 -3.65 11.83 -15.95
CA ASN A 233 -3.76 10.38 -15.99
C ASN A 233 -4.71 9.87 -14.88
N ASN A 234 -5.70 9.06 -15.24
CA ASN A 234 -6.76 8.60 -14.35
C ASN A 234 -6.29 7.70 -13.18
N HIS A 235 -5.04 7.26 -13.21
CA HIS A 235 -4.48 6.31 -12.23
C HIS A 235 -3.27 6.87 -11.50
N TYR A 236 -2.73 8.00 -11.95
CA TYR A 236 -1.56 8.62 -11.35
C TYR A 236 -1.98 9.67 -10.33
N PRO A 237 -1.59 9.55 -9.06
CA PRO A 237 -2.01 10.47 -8.02
C PRO A 237 -1.15 11.75 -8.01
N TYR A 238 -1.28 12.56 -9.08
CA TYR A 238 -0.44 13.72 -9.35
C TYR A 238 -0.40 14.73 -8.20
N ASP A 239 -1.57 15.10 -7.63
CA ASP A 239 -1.62 16.06 -6.54
C ASP A 239 -0.90 15.55 -5.30
N LEU A 240 -0.98 14.23 -5.04
CA LEU A 240 -0.30 13.61 -3.91
C LEU A 240 1.23 13.54 -4.13
N ALA A 241 1.67 13.28 -5.36
CA ALA A 241 3.08 13.33 -5.71
C ALA A 241 3.71 14.72 -5.42
N HIS A 242 2.92 15.78 -5.55
CA HIS A 242 3.32 17.17 -5.37
C HIS A 242 2.82 17.83 -4.07
N TYR A 243 2.25 17.05 -3.14
CA TYR A 243 1.65 17.58 -1.90
C TYR A 243 2.65 18.31 -1.01
N LYS A 244 3.84 17.73 -0.81
CA LYS A 244 5.00 18.32 -0.16
C LYS A 244 6.23 18.12 -1.03
N ASN A 245 7.24 18.95 -0.89
CA ASN A 245 8.52 18.84 -1.59
C ASN A 245 9.68 19.28 -0.68
N GLU A 246 9.59 18.91 0.59
CA GLU A 246 10.54 19.29 1.65
C GLU A 246 11.52 18.16 1.95
N MET A 247 11.08 16.89 1.81
CA MET A 247 11.91 15.73 2.07
C MET A 247 12.93 15.52 0.95
N LYS A 248 14.18 15.27 1.35
CA LYS A 248 15.23 14.84 0.44
C LYS A 248 15.42 13.35 0.57
N PHE A 249 15.34 12.67 -0.55
CA PHE A 249 15.60 11.25 -0.64
C PHE A 249 17.09 10.97 -0.91
N LYS A 250 17.58 9.83 -0.42
CA LYS A 250 18.92 9.37 -0.72
C LYS A 250 18.99 8.97 -2.19
N HIS A 251 20.01 9.46 -2.90
CA HIS A 251 20.32 8.91 -4.22
C HIS A 251 20.76 7.45 -4.09
N ILE A 252 20.15 6.59 -4.89
CA ILE A 252 20.46 5.15 -4.93
C ILE A 252 21.32 4.91 -6.17
N ASP A 253 22.60 4.66 -5.98
CA ASP A 253 23.48 4.17 -7.04
C ASP A 253 23.34 2.64 -7.10
N LEU A 254 22.67 2.15 -8.14
CA LEU A 254 22.41 0.71 -8.29
C LEU A 254 23.70 -0.11 -8.42
N SER A 255 24.82 0.49 -8.82
CA SER A 255 26.11 -0.20 -8.93
C SER A 255 26.73 -0.56 -7.58
N GLU A 256 26.30 0.13 -6.50
CA GLU A 256 26.76 -0.12 -5.14
C GLU A 256 25.93 -1.22 -4.42
N TYR A 257 24.79 -1.63 -4.98
CA TYR A 257 23.90 -2.61 -4.38
C TYR A 257 24.16 -4.01 -4.91
N HIS A 258 24.40 -4.92 -4.00
CA HIS A 258 24.36 -6.35 -4.30
C HIS A 258 22.93 -6.84 -4.13
N TYR A 259 22.36 -7.31 -5.22
CA TYR A 259 21.02 -7.91 -5.17
C TYR A 259 21.08 -9.22 -4.39
N GLU A 260 20.20 -9.36 -3.41
CA GLU A 260 20.02 -10.62 -2.71
C GLU A 260 19.16 -11.53 -3.58
N ASP A 261 19.75 -12.68 -3.98
CA ASP A 261 18.99 -13.76 -4.60
C ASP A 261 18.50 -14.69 -3.51
N GLU A 262 17.24 -15.10 -3.59
CA GLU A 262 16.69 -16.01 -2.59
C GLU A 262 17.28 -17.40 -2.66
N THR A 263 17.59 -17.95 -1.48
CA THR A 263 17.66 -19.38 -1.28
C THR A 263 16.24 -19.95 -1.09
N GLU A 264 15.91 -20.93 -1.88
CA GLU A 264 14.75 -21.80 -2.09
C GLU A 264 13.59 -21.98 -1.05
N GLU A 265 13.30 -21.08 -0.12
CA GLU A 265 12.30 -21.31 0.95
C GLU A 265 10.87 -20.75 0.71
N ILE A 266 10.43 -20.51 -0.55
CA ILE A 266 9.21 -19.71 -0.82
C ILE A 266 8.02 -20.48 -1.42
N GLU A 267 8.06 -21.79 -1.55
CA GLU A 267 6.87 -22.52 -2.05
C GLU A 267 5.64 -22.45 -1.11
N GLU A 268 5.80 -22.17 0.19
CA GLU A 268 4.68 -22.18 1.16
C GLU A 268 3.84 -20.89 1.22
N ILE A 269 4.32 -19.76 0.66
CA ILE A 269 3.61 -18.46 0.82
C ILE A 269 2.51 -18.27 -0.22
N VAL A 270 2.61 -18.89 -1.38
CA VAL A 270 1.70 -18.66 -2.52
C VAL A 270 0.33 -19.33 -2.32
N GLU A 271 0.26 -20.52 -1.73
CA GLU A 271 -1.01 -21.23 -1.51
C GLU A 271 -1.91 -20.61 -0.42
N GLY A 272 -1.37 -19.75 0.44
CA GLY A 272 -2.13 -19.15 1.55
C GLY A 272 -2.88 -17.85 1.23
N ILE A 273 -2.70 -17.26 0.04
CA ILE A 273 -3.29 -15.95 -0.32
C ILE A 273 -4.69 -16.11 -0.93
N GLU A 274 -4.99 -17.25 -1.56
CA GLU A 274 -6.28 -17.46 -2.25
C GLU A 274 -7.48 -17.71 -1.32
N HIS A 275 -7.26 -18.11 -0.06
CA HIS A 275 -8.36 -18.40 0.87
C HIS A 275 -8.09 -17.92 2.30
N ASN A 276 -8.25 -16.62 2.56
CA ASN A 276 -8.43 -16.15 3.93
C ASN A 276 -9.91 -15.85 4.19
N PRO A 277 -10.67 -16.74 4.89
CA PRO A 277 -12.08 -16.52 5.20
C PRO A 277 -12.36 -15.24 5.98
N ALA A 278 -11.33 -14.66 6.62
CA ALA A 278 -11.43 -13.37 7.30
C ALA A 278 -11.50 -12.18 6.33
N LEU A 279 -11.06 -12.35 5.09
CA LEU A 279 -11.16 -11.34 4.03
C LEU A 279 -12.45 -11.47 3.23
N GLU A 280 -13.08 -12.64 3.18
CA GLU A 280 -14.36 -12.88 2.48
C GLU A 280 -15.52 -12.03 3.02
N ASN A 281 -15.45 -11.61 4.29
CA ASN A 281 -16.45 -10.72 4.90
C ASN A 281 -16.09 -9.22 4.83
N ILE A 282 -14.92 -8.85 4.32
CA ILE A 282 -14.44 -7.47 4.23
C ILE A 282 -14.50 -6.97 2.78
N ILE A 283 -14.31 -7.88 1.86
CA ILE A 283 -14.55 -7.67 0.43
C ILE A 283 -16.04 -7.97 0.24
N PRO A 284 -16.84 -7.04 -0.30
CA PRO A 284 -18.22 -7.38 -0.63
C PRO A 284 -18.21 -8.67 -1.45
N PRO A 285 -19.18 -9.59 -1.22
CA PRO A 285 -19.17 -10.91 -1.82
C PRO A 285 -18.99 -10.77 -3.34
N LYS A 286 -17.91 -11.35 -3.86
CA LYS A 286 -17.46 -11.41 -5.24
C LYS A 286 -16.60 -10.25 -5.73
N TRP A 287 -15.41 -10.16 -5.21
CA TRP A 287 -14.27 -9.85 -6.02
C TRP A 287 -13.68 -11.19 -6.52
N HIS A 288 -14.44 -11.87 -7.40
CA HIS A 288 -13.98 -13.05 -8.13
C HIS A 288 -13.11 -12.65 -9.29
#